data_65239d7b27ff7089a87ccf292ecd0d1e
#
_entry.id   65239d7b27ff7089a87ccf292ecd0d1e
#
_cell.length_a   1.000
_cell.length_b   1.000
_cell.length_c   1.000
_cell.angle_alpha   90.00
_cell.angle_beta   90.00
_cell.angle_gamma   90.00
#
_symmetry.space_group_name_H-M   'P 1'
#
loop_
_entity.id
_entity.type
_entity.pdbx_description
1 polymer ?
#
loop_
_entity_poly.entity_id
_entity_poly.type
_entity_poly.pdbx_seq_one_letter_code
_entity_poly.pdbx_strand_id
1 'polypeptide(L)'
;DEYYAQKIRRRIDHEIERYMPKEVLFDFSNVSFMDSAGIGLIIGRYKLINMLGGELKIANVNLQIQKIFEMSGILKLIPIDCNKKREVQI
;
A
#
# COMPACT_ATOMS: atom_id res chain seq x y z
N ASP A 1 4.59 -15.76 -2.45
CA ASP A 1 3.63 -16.75 -2.91
C ASP A 1 2.28 -16.53 -2.24
N GLU A 2 1.32 -17.35 -2.61
CA GLU A 2 -0.05 -17.18 -2.14
C GLU A 2 -0.17 -17.31 -0.63
N TYR A 3 0.53 -18.24 -0.04
CA TYR A 3 0.49 -18.42 1.40
C TYR A 3 1.04 -17.21 2.14
N TYR A 4 2.15 -16.69 1.64
CA TYR A 4 2.80 -15.54 2.25
C TYR A 4 1.93 -14.29 2.12
N ALA A 5 1.32 -14.11 0.95
CA ALA A 5 0.45 -12.97 0.72
C ALA A 5 -0.76 -13.01 1.65
N GLN A 6 -1.33 -14.19 1.88
CA GLN A 6 -2.47 -14.30 2.77
C GLN A 6 -2.10 -14.01 4.22
N LYS A 7 -0.89 -14.41 4.61
CA LYS A 7 -0.41 -14.13 5.94
C LYS A 7 -0.26 -12.64 6.18
N ILE A 8 0.33 -11.96 5.21
CA ILE A 8 0.50 -10.51 5.28
C ILE A 8 -0.86 -9.83 5.32
N ARG A 9 -1.77 -10.27 4.47
CA ARG A 9 -3.10 -9.68 4.41
C ARG A 9 -3.80 -9.74 5.76
N ARG A 10 -3.77 -10.91 6.40
CA ARG A 10 -4.44 -11.07 7.69
C ARG A 10 -3.83 -10.20 8.75
N ARG A 11 -2.52 -10.05 8.72
CA ARG A 11 -1.83 -9.21 9.69
C ARG A 11 -2.20 -7.75 9.51
N ILE A 12 -2.21 -7.29 8.27
CA ILE A 12 -2.55 -5.90 7.97
C ILE A 12 -4.01 -5.63 8.34
N ASP A 13 -4.91 -6.54 7.96
CA ASP A 13 -6.33 -6.38 8.25
C ASP A 13 -6.57 -6.31 9.75
N HIS A 14 -5.87 -7.14 10.51
CA HIS A 14 -6.01 -7.14 11.96
C HIS A 14 -5.63 -5.77 12.53
N GLU A 15 -4.54 -5.19 12.05
CA GLU A 15 -4.10 -3.88 12.52
C GLU A 15 -5.07 -2.78 12.12
N ILE A 16 -5.58 -2.84 10.90
CA ILE A 16 -6.52 -1.84 10.41
C ILE A 16 -7.81 -1.91 11.22
N GLU A 17 -8.33 -3.09 11.44
CA GLU A 17 -9.58 -3.25 12.16
C GLU A 17 -9.47 -2.91 13.64
N ARG A 18 -8.30 -3.19 14.22
CA ARG A 18 -8.09 -2.91 15.62
C ARG A 18 -7.95 -1.43 15.91
N TYR A 19 -7.17 -0.73 15.09
CA TYR A 19 -6.86 0.67 15.37
C TYR A 19 -7.69 1.66 14.56
N MET A 20 -8.31 1.21 13.48
CA MET A 20 -9.12 2.04 12.59
C MET A 20 -8.44 3.37 12.28
N PRO A 21 -7.22 3.31 11.73
CA PRO A 21 -6.44 4.53 11.52
C PRO A 21 -7.06 5.42 10.44
N LYS A 22 -6.89 6.71 10.59
CA LYS A 22 -7.36 7.65 9.60
C LYS A 22 -6.46 7.67 8.37
N GLU A 23 -5.20 7.33 8.54
CA GLU A 23 -4.26 7.35 7.44
C GLU A 23 -3.33 6.16 7.58
N VAL A 24 -3.17 5.43 6.49
CA VAL A 24 -2.27 4.28 6.43
C VAL A 24 -1.28 4.51 5.31
N LEU A 25 -0.01 4.31 5.59
CA LEU A 25 1.03 4.46 4.60
C LEU A 25 1.70 3.11 4.35
N PHE A 26 1.66 2.66 3.10
CA PHE A 26 2.42 1.47 2.71
C PHE A 26 3.77 1.91 2.18
N ASP A 27 4.81 1.55 2.89
CA ASP A 27 6.18 1.92 2.55
C ASP A 27 6.80 0.79 1.75
N PHE A 28 7.15 1.08 0.50
CA PHE A 28 7.71 0.08 -0.40
C PHE A 28 9.22 0.16 -0.54
N SER A 29 9.89 0.85 0.38
CA SER A 29 11.34 1.02 0.27
C SER A 29 12.11 -0.30 0.25
N ASN A 30 11.58 -1.33 0.89
CA ASN A 30 12.22 -2.63 0.91
C ASN A 30 11.60 -3.65 -0.04
N VAL A 31 10.77 -3.19 -0.96
CA VAL A 31 10.10 -4.07 -1.91
C VAL A 31 10.72 -3.87 -3.28
N SER A 32 11.27 -4.94 -3.84
CA SER A 32 11.93 -4.87 -5.14
C SER A 32 11.11 -5.46 -6.28
N PHE A 33 10.07 -6.21 -5.96
CA PHE A 33 9.28 -6.90 -6.98
C PHE A 33 7.81 -6.93 -6.59
N MET A 34 6.94 -6.87 -7.60
CA MET A 34 5.51 -6.88 -7.38
C MET A 34 4.82 -7.61 -8.51
N ASP A 35 3.86 -8.47 -8.19
CA ASP A 35 3.08 -9.17 -9.21
C ASP A 35 1.59 -8.91 -8.96
N SER A 36 0.74 -9.62 -9.70
CA SER A 36 -0.70 -9.40 -9.61
C SER A 36 -1.26 -9.74 -8.24
N ALA A 37 -0.63 -10.70 -7.52
CA ALA A 37 -1.07 -11.01 -6.17
C ALA A 37 -0.83 -9.83 -5.24
N GLY A 38 0.30 -9.15 -5.41
CA GLY A 38 0.61 -7.95 -4.63
C GLY A 38 -0.34 -6.82 -4.93
N ILE A 39 -0.67 -6.63 -6.21
CA ILE A 39 -1.64 -5.60 -6.59
C ILE A 39 -2.99 -5.90 -5.95
N GLY A 40 -3.42 -7.16 -5.99
CA GLY A 40 -4.69 -7.55 -5.37
C GLY A 40 -4.68 -7.32 -3.87
N LEU A 41 -3.56 -7.59 -3.23
CA LEU A 41 -3.42 -7.35 -1.81
C LEU A 41 -3.62 -5.86 -1.49
N ILE A 42 -3.00 -4.98 -2.27
CA ILE A 42 -3.11 -3.55 -2.05
C ILE A 42 -4.54 -3.07 -2.27
N ILE A 43 -5.18 -3.52 -3.34
CA ILE A 43 -6.54 -3.09 -3.65
C ILE A 43 -7.51 -3.53 -2.55
N GLY A 44 -7.35 -4.75 -2.06
CA GLY A 44 -8.20 -5.23 -0.98
C GLY A 44 -8.06 -4.41 0.29
N ARG A 45 -6.81 -4.04 0.62
CA ARG A 45 -6.57 -3.21 1.80
C ARG A 45 -7.12 -1.81 1.59
N TYR A 46 -7.01 -1.29 0.37
CA TYR A 46 -7.59 0.00 0.05
C TYR A 46 -9.10 0.02 0.31
N LYS A 47 -9.78 -1.03 -0.13
CA LYS A 47 -11.23 -1.09 0.08
C LYS A 47 -11.58 -1.16 1.55
N LEU A 48 -10.85 -1.95 2.31
CA LEU A 48 -11.11 -2.07 3.73
C LEU A 48 -10.87 -0.75 4.46
N ILE A 49 -9.75 -0.11 4.16
CA ILE A 49 -9.39 1.14 4.80
C ILE A 49 -10.43 2.21 4.49
N ASN A 50 -10.83 2.30 3.22
CA ASN A 50 -11.85 3.26 2.81
C ASN A 50 -13.18 3.00 3.51
N MET A 51 -13.57 1.73 3.61
CA MET A 51 -14.83 1.38 4.24
C MET A 51 -14.83 1.79 5.71
N LEU A 52 -13.68 1.75 6.35
CA LEU A 52 -13.58 2.12 7.76
C LEU A 52 -13.25 3.60 7.96
N GLY A 53 -13.31 4.39 6.89
CA GLY A 53 -13.17 5.84 7.01
C GLY A 53 -11.74 6.35 6.95
N GLY A 54 -10.79 5.51 6.59
CA GLY A 54 -9.41 5.92 6.48
C GLY A 54 -8.98 6.18 5.07
N GLU A 55 -7.71 6.52 4.90
CA GLU A 55 -7.13 6.80 3.59
C GLU A 55 -5.81 6.05 3.48
N LEU A 56 -5.60 5.41 2.34
CA LEU A 56 -4.35 4.69 2.07
C LEU A 56 -3.47 5.48 1.12
N LYS A 57 -2.20 5.57 1.44
CA LYS A 57 -1.19 6.16 0.57
C LYS A 57 -0.03 5.19 0.45
N ILE A 58 0.74 5.33 -0.61
CA ILE A 58 1.93 4.51 -0.82
C ILE A 58 3.14 5.42 -0.97
N ALA A 59 4.30 4.91 -0.59
CA ALA A 59 5.52 5.70 -0.61
C ALA A 59 6.72 4.86 -0.98
N ASN A 60 7.76 5.52 -1.48
CA ASN A 60 9.07 4.92 -1.75
C ASN A 60 9.02 3.77 -2.73
N VAL A 61 8.30 4.00 -3.82
CA VAL A 61 8.14 3.01 -4.87
C VAL A 61 9.29 3.16 -5.85
N ASN A 62 9.98 2.06 -6.19
CA ASN A 62 11.03 2.15 -7.19
C ASN A 62 10.39 2.27 -8.58
N LEU A 63 11.20 2.58 -9.58
CA LEU A 63 10.68 2.87 -10.92
C LEU A 63 9.98 1.66 -11.54
N GLN A 64 10.49 0.47 -11.31
CA GLN A 64 9.91 -0.73 -11.87
C GLN A 64 8.52 -0.98 -11.30
N ILE A 65 8.38 -0.86 -10.01
CA ILE A 65 7.09 -1.05 -9.34
C ILE A 65 6.14 0.07 -9.70
N GLN A 66 6.65 1.29 -9.83
CA GLN A 66 5.80 2.42 -10.23
C GLN A 66 5.16 2.17 -11.59
N LYS A 67 5.93 1.61 -12.53
CA LYS A 67 5.37 1.29 -13.85
C LYS A 67 4.28 0.25 -13.74
N ILE A 68 4.46 -0.74 -12.89
CA ILE A 68 3.43 -1.75 -12.66
C ILE A 68 2.18 -1.11 -12.08
N PHE A 69 2.35 -0.21 -11.13
CA PHE A 69 1.22 0.50 -10.53
C PHE A 69 0.48 1.35 -11.57
N GLU A 70 1.24 2.02 -12.43
CA GLU A 70 0.62 2.83 -13.49
C GLU A 70 -0.17 1.97 -14.45
N MET A 71 0.40 0.85 -14.86
CA MET A 71 -0.27 -0.03 -15.81
C MET A 71 -1.50 -0.69 -15.21
N SER A 72 -1.50 -0.97 -13.93
CA SER A 72 -2.65 -1.59 -13.26
C SER A 72 -3.77 -0.61 -12.99
N GLY A 73 -3.50 0.69 -13.08
CA GLY A 73 -4.49 1.71 -12.76
C GLY A 73 -4.64 2.02 -11.29
N ILE A 74 -3.83 1.38 -10.45
CA ILE A 74 -3.98 1.53 -9.00
C ILE A 74 -3.72 2.96 -8.54
N LEU A 75 -2.89 3.70 -9.28
CA LEU A 75 -2.57 5.07 -8.89
C LEU A 75 -3.74 6.04 -9.09
N LYS A 76 -4.78 5.61 -9.79
CA LYS A 76 -6.00 6.40 -9.87
C LYS A 76 -6.79 6.34 -8.58
N LEU A 77 -6.54 5.32 -7.77
CA LEU A 77 -7.25 5.15 -6.51
C LEU A 77 -6.40 5.52 -5.31
N ILE A 78 -5.11 5.25 -5.38
CA ILE A 78 -4.21 5.38 -4.23
C ILE A 78 -3.06 6.29 -4.62
N PRO A 79 -2.92 7.45 -4.00
CA PRO A 79 -1.86 8.38 -4.37
C PRO A 79 -0.50 7.96 -3.82
N ILE A 80 0.54 8.33 -4.54
CA ILE A 80 1.89 8.19 -4.04
C ILE A 80 2.16 9.39 -3.15
N ASP A 81 2.65 9.13 -1.95
CA ASP A 81 2.99 10.19 -1.03
C ASP A 81 4.36 10.75 -1.41
N CYS A 82 4.35 11.91 -2.02
CA CYS A 82 5.58 12.54 -2.46
C CYS A 82 6.16 13.52 -1.47
N ASN A 83 5.57 13.59 -0.30
CA ASN A 83 5.99 14.57 0.69
C ASN A 83 7.23 14.09 1.41
N LYS A 84 8.37 14.22 0.72
CA LYS A 84 9.58 13.70 1.25
C LYS A 84 10.26 14.57 2.20
N LYS A 85 9.88 15.78 2.25
CA LYS A 85 10.58 16.69 3.10
C LYS A 85 10.45 16.34 4.52
N ARG A 86 9.50 15.55 4.87
CA ARG A 86 9.43 15.25 6.26
C ARG A 86 10.44 14.25 6.70
N GLU A 87 11.12 13.61 5.78
CA GLU A 87 12.13 12.78 6.23
C GLU A 87 13.42 13.38 6.10
N VAL A 88 13.54 14.50 5.81
CA VAL A 88 14.73 14.99 5.63
C VAL A 88 15.28 15.36 6.75
N GLN A 89 15.58 15.35 7.19
CA GLN A 89 15.80 15.76 8.01
C GLN A 89 16.83 15.83 8.16
N ILE A 90 17.30 16.24 8.03
CA ILE A 90 18.08 16.59 8.10
C ILE A 90 18.78 16.59 8.57
#